data_cd8a0e919c0d01ecd9f3c5f26c32fd6b
#
_entry.id   cd8a0e919c0d01ecd9f3c5f26c32fd6b
#
_cell.length_a   1.000
_cell.length_b   1.000
_cell.length_c   1.000
_cell.angle_alpha   90.00
_cell.angle_beta   90.00
_cell.angle_gamma   90.00
#
_symmetry.space_group_name_H-M   'P 1'
#
loop_
_entity.id
_entity.type
_entity.pdbx_description
1 polymer ?
#
loop_
_entity_poly.entity_id
_entity_poly.type
_entity_poly.pdbx_seq_one_letter_code
_entity_poly.pdbx_strand_id
1 'polypeptide(L)'
;MFCAEKNKNVHCRKSYGVYEAGKERFTSMTEEKYVAYVGTYTHENSVGIHIYDVDVPNGYMKERKVVPINNPSDLVVSKNRKFLYSIADEGVEAFKILKDGDLEPINEQWIGGMRGCYVEVDDENRYLFVGGHHDGRVTMMHLNEDGSIGDIADGIFHKGMGRSIAQRNFIPHVDCVKLTPDQQFLCAVDNGLDQIKIYRVDYEFGKLRLVDIVRGPIESAPRMIRFSRDGKHAYILYELLNQIEVYNYEVKNGSPIFEKVQTVTTMGPKDDDICAASGMEVSKSGKYLYCSNSGVNSVVCYEIDAKTGMLTQQFYTRVCSDFPKMLAIFPDEKHYLTLNNASNDIAFYAVNYKDKYSSWQGRPVRVDKPNCIYILKLEA
;
A
#
# COMPACT_ATOMS: atom_id res chain seq x y z
N MET A 1 12.58 23.84 -68.84
CA MET A 1 12.61 22.91 -70.00
C MET A 1 11.92 21.63 -69.50
N PHE A 2 10.65 21.48 -69.79
CA PHE A 2 9.96 20.46 -70.58
C PHE A 2 10.30 19.03 -70.16
N CYS A 3 9.46 18.07 -69.91
CA CYS A 3 8.03 17.71 -70.22
C CYS A 3 7.71 16.49 -69.36
N ALA A 4 6.57 16.41 -68.75
CA ALA A 4 5.28 15.83 -69.14
C ALA A 4 5.17 14.28 -69.12
N GLU A 5 4.27 13.85 -68.26
CA GLU A 5 3.22 12.82 -68.37
C GLU A 5 3.55 11.38 -68.85
N LYS A 6 3.04 10.40 -68.08
CA LYS A 6 1.90 9.56 -68.52
C LYS A 6 1.34 8.62 -67.43
N ASN A 7 0.06 8.70 -67.27
CA ASN A 7 -0.88 7.79 -66.60
C ASN A 7 -0.78 6.35 -67.05
N LYS A 8 -0.97 5.39 -66.14
CA LYS A 8 -1.67 4.13 -66.41
C LYS A 8 -2.52 3.68 -65.25
N ASN A 9 -3.83 3.73 -65.45
CA ASN A 9 -4.87 3.09 -64.65
C ASN A 9 -4.69 1.58 -64.61
N VAL A 10 -4.77 1.00 -63.39
CA VAL A 10 -5.03 -0.43 -63.22
C VAL A 10 -6.31 -0.58 -62.40
N HIS A 11 -7.35 -1.06 -63.07
CA HIS A 11 -8.62 -1.49 -62.48
C HIS A 11 -8.40 -2.71 -61.60
N CYS A 12 -8.72 -2.64 -60.32
CA CYS A 12 -8.87 -3.82 -59.46
C CYS A 12 -10.36 -4.05 -59.23
N ARG A 13 -10.89 -5.15 -59.73
CA ARG A 13 -12.28 -5.60 -59.60
C ARG A 13 -12.58 -5.97 -58.13
N LYS A 14 -13.63 -5.38 -57.57
CA LYS A 14 -14.25 -5.79 -56.32
C LYS A 14 -15.03 -7.09 -56.52
N SER A 15 -14.63 -8.15 -55.80
CA SER A 15 -15.49 -9.31 -55.56
C SER A 15 -16.19 -9.10 -54.21
N TYR A 16 -17.51 -8.93 -54.26
CA TYR A 16 -18.35 -8.94 -53.05
C TYR A 16 -18.63 -10.39 -52.65
N GLY A 17 -18.02 -10.84 -51.57
CA GLY A 17 -18.45 -12.02 -50.83
C GLY A 17 -19.50 -11.62 -49.81
N VAL A 18 -20.70 -12.17 -49.94
CA VAL A 18 -21.78 -12.05 -48.95
C VAL A 18 -21.36 -12.97 -47.76
N TYR A 19 -21.05 -12.34 -46.63
CA TYR A 19 -20.93 -13.09 -45.35
C TYR A 19 -22.22 -12.96 -44.59
N GLU A 20 -22.89 -14.07 -44.34
CA GLU A 20 -24.03 -14.18 -43.41
C GLU A 20 -23.58 -13.75 -42.01
N ALA A 21 -24.34 -12.82 -41.43
CA ALA A 21 -24.14 -12.34 -40.06
C ALA A 21 -24.52 -13.46 -39.07
N GLY A 22 -23.52 -14.18 -38.59
CA GLY A 22 -23.63 -14.98 -37.39
C GLY A 22 -23.91 -14.05 -36.21
N LYS A 23 -25.08 -14.22 -35.56
CA LYS A 23 -25.39 -13.55 -34.29
C LYS A 23 -24.43 -14.09 -33.22
N GLU A 24 -23.29 -13.47 -33.04
CA GLU A 24 -22.53 -13.59 -31.84
C GLU A 24 -23.36 -12.98 -30.69
N ARG A 25 -23.76 -13.83 -29.76
CA ARG A 25 -24.29 -13.40 -28.47
C ARG A 25 -23.11 -12.75 -27.73
N PHE A 26 -23.04 -11.44 -27.76
CA PHE A 26 -22.29 -10.67 -26.78
C PHE A 26 -22.93 -10.94 -25.41
N THR A 27 -22.40 -11.89 -24.67
CA THR A 27 -22.54 -11.89 -23.22
C THR A 27 -21.86 -10.61 -22.75
N SER A 28 -22.64 -9.63 -22.31
CA SER A 28 -22.11 -8.46 -21.64
C SER A 28 -21.37 -8.94 -20.39
N MET A 29 -20.05 -9.08 -20.48
CA MET A 29 -19.21 -9.12 -19.29
C MET A 29 -19.45 -7.77 -18.61
N THR A 30 -20.07 -7.78 -17.45
CA THR A 30 -20.18 -6.59 -16.60
C THR A 30 -18.77 -6.13 -16.35
N GLU A 31 -18.44 -4.95 -16.83
CA GLU A 31 -17.11 -4.34 -16.70
C GLU A 31 -16.84 -4.16 -15.20
N GLU A 32 -15.79 -4.80 -14.68
CA GLU A 32 -15.43 -4.70 -13.26
C GLU A 32 -15.10 -3.25 -12.93
N LYS A 33 -15.82 -2.68 -11.97
CA LYS A 33 -15.60 -1.29 -11.53
C LYS A 33 -14.69 -1.23 -10.31
N TYR A 34 -13.77 -0.29 -10.33
CA TYR A 34 -12.85 -0.04 -9.23
C TYR A 34 -12.85 1.43 -8.87
N VAL A 35 -12.68 1.70 -7.56
CA VAL A 35 -12.42 3.04 -7.03
C VAL A 35 -11.12 3.02 -6.24
N ALA A 36 -10.46 4.16 -6.15
CA ALA A 36 -9.31 4.34 -5.28
C ALA A 36 -9.58 5.46 -4.27
N TYR A 37 -9.18 5.22 -3.02
CA TYR A 37 -9.20 6.21 -1.94
C TYR A 37 -7.76 6.62 -1.68
N VAL A 38 -7.46 7.90 -1.87
CA VAL A 38 -6.14 8.48 -1.64
C VAL A 38 -6.21 9.40 -0.43
N GLY A 39 -5.50 9.03 0.62
CA GLY A 39 -5.34 9.86 1.80
C GLY A 39 -4.15 10.81 1.64
N THR A 40 -4.26 12.00 2.25
CA THR A 40 -3.32 13.11 2.06
C THR A 40 -2.98 13.77 3.40
N TYR A 41 -1.94 14.58 3.42
CA TYR A 41 -1.80 15.62 4.47
C TYR A 41 -2.51 16.89 4.03
N THR A 42 -3.27 17.52 4.94
CA THR A 42 -4.18 18.65 4.63
C THR A 42 -3.64 20.01 5.06
N HIS A 43 -2.34 20.11 5.32
CA HIS A 43 -1.71 21.38 5.70
C HIS A 43 -1.27 22.27 4.51
N GLU A 44 -1.63 21.88 3.29
CA GLU A 44 -1.51 22.70 2.08
C GLU A 44 -2.90 22.93 1.46
N ASN A 45 -3.13 22.48 0.21
CA ASN A 45 -4.40 22.69 -0.48
C ASN A 45 -5.32 21.47 -0.47
N SER A 46 -4.81 20.28 -0.12
CA SER A 46 -5.68 19.12 0.05
C SER A 46 -6.60 19.30 1.24
N VAL A 47 -7.82 18.79 1.14
CA VAL A 47 -8.85 18.90 2.16
C VAL A 47 -9.34 17.53 2.67
N GLY A 48 -8.72 16.44 2.25
CA GLY A 48 -9.15 15.14 2.76
C GLY A 48 -8.80 13.91 1.92
N ILE A 49 -9.74 12.96 1.90
CA ILE A 49 -9.64 11.74 1.09
C ILE A 49 -10.14 12.03 -0.33
N HIS A 50 -9.29 11.82 -1.32
CA HIS A 50 -9.63 11.94 -2.73
C HIS A 50 -10.12 10.59 -3.27
N ILE A 51 -11.30 10.57 -3.88
CA ILE A 51 -11.91 9.39 -4.49
C ILE A 51 -11.70 9.45 -6.01
N TYR A 52 -11.13 8.38 -6.56
CA TYR A 52 -10.85 8.25 -7.99
C TYR A 52 -11.61 7.07 -8.60
N ASP A 53 -12.14 7.25 -9.82
CA ASP A 53 -12.51 6.14 -10.69
C ASP A 53 -11.25 5.54 -11.30
N VAL A 54 -11.11 4.21 -11.24
CA VAL A 54 -9.89 3.50 -11.68
C VAL A 54 -10.13 2.83 -13.02
N ASP A 55 -9.38 3.26 -14.03
CA ASP A 55 -9.33 2.63 -15.34
C ASP A 55 -8.21 1.60 -15.37
N VAL A 56 -8.54 0.36 -14.98
CA VAL A 56 -7.57 -0.74 -14.86
C VAL A 56 -6.92 -1.08 -16.20
N PRO A 57 -7.67 -1.22 -17.34
CA PRO A 57 -7.08 -1.54 -18.63
C PRO A 57 -6.03 -0.52 -19.12
N ASN A 58 -6.22 0.76 -18.81
CA ASN A 58 -5.33 1.83 -19.21
C ASN A 58 -4.31 2.22 -18.12
N GLY A 59 -4.40 1.63 -16.91
CA GLY A 59 -3.49 1.93 -15.81
C GLY A 59 -3.54 3.39 -15.37
N TYR A 60 -4.74 3.97 -15.26
CA TYR A 60 -4.96 5.37 -14.96
C TYR A 60 -6.10 5.58 -13.95
N MET A 61 -6.15 6.77 -13.34
CA MET A 61 -7.22 7.15 -12.41
C MET A 61 -7.72 8.56 -12.72
N LYS A 62 -9.02 8.79 -12.52
CA LYS A 62 -9.66 10.09 -12.66
C LYS A 62 -10.34 10.48 -11.35
N GLU A 63 -9.98 11.64 -10.82
CA GLU A 63 -10.62 12.17 -9.62
C GLU A 63 -12.12 12.38 -9.84
N ARG A 64 -12.91 11.93 -8.87
CA ARG A 64 -14.35 12.05 -8.88
C ARG A 64 -14.86 12.99 -7.79
N LYS A 65 -14.30 12.88 -6.57
CA LYS A 65 -14.80 13.59 -5.39
C LYS A 65 -13.71 13.67 -4.32
N VAL A 66 -13.82 14.66 -3.46
CA VAL A 66 -13.02 14.75 -2.23
C VAL A 66 -13.94 14.72 -1.02
N VAL A 67 -13.59 13.92 -0.02
CA VAL A 67 -14.28 13.82 1.27
C VAL A 67 -13.47 14.58 2.30
N PRO A 68 -14.03 15.66 2.90
CA PRO A 68 -13.31 16.45 3.89
C PRO A 68 -12.99 15.65 5.15
N ILE A 69 -11.72 15.61 5.53
CA ILE A 69 -11.19 15.03 6.76
C ILE A 69 -9.79 15.60 6.97
N ASN A 70 -9.39 15.84 8.21
CA ASN A 70 -8.08 16.40 8.51
C ASN A 70 -7.01 15.31 8.55
N ASN A 71 -5.97 15.48 7.72
CA ASN A 71 -4.77 14.65 7.66
C ASN A 71 -5.04 13.12 7.61
N PRO A 72 -5.83 12.61 6.63
CA PRO A 72 -6.02 11.18 6.41
C PRO A 72 -4.73 10.53 5.92
N SER A 73 -3.75 10.41 6.83
CA SER A 73 -2.39 9.99 6.50
C SER A 73 -2.26 8.49 6.25
N ASP A 74 -3.21 7.70 6.71
CA ASP A 74 -3.37 6.28 6.38
C ASP A 74 -4.83 5.88 6.44
N LEU A 75 -5.21 4.83 5.69
CA LEU A 75 -6.57 4.32 5.63
C LEU A 75 -6.59 2.81 5.34
N VAL A 76 -7.63 2.15 5.83
CA VAL A 76 -7.88 0.72 5.60
C VAL A 76 -9.34 0.47 5.29
N VAL A 77 -9.60 -0.50 4.40
CA VAL A 77 -10.95 -0.99 4.10
C VAL A 77 -11.18 -2.32 4.82
N SER A 78 -12.33 -2.45 5.48
CA SER A 78 -12.74 -3.69 6.14
C SER A 78 -12.81 -4.87 5.15
N LYS A 79 -12.58 -6.09 5.64
CA LYS A 79 -12.58 -7.31 4.82
C LYS A 79 -13.90 -7.53 4.07
N ASN A 80 -15.02 -7.16 4.71
CA ASN A 80 -16.36 -7.23 4.13
C ASN A 80 -16.66 -6.10 3.12
N ARG A 81 -15.70 -5.16 2.90
CA ARG A 81 -15.77 -4.02 1.97
C ARG A 81 -16.89 -3.01 2.24
N LYS A 82 -17.44 -2.99 3.45
CA LYS A 82 -18.54 -2.10 3.82
C LYS A 82 -18.07 -0.81 4.48
N PHE A 83 -16.87 -0.82 5.07
CA PHE A 83 -16.36 0.28 5.88
C PHE A 83 -14.94 0.65 5.49
N LEU A 84 -14.64 1.94 5.59
CA LEU A 84 -13.30 2.49 5.51
C LEU A 84 -13.00 3.21 6.82
N TYR A 85 -11.80 2.97 7.35
CA TYR A 85 -11.28 3.64 8.54
C TYR A 85 -10.06 4.45 8.15
N SER A 86 -9.97 5.69 8.61
CA SER A 86 -8.88 6.60 8.29
C SER A 86 -8.31 7.24 9.54
N ILE A 87 -7.01 7.46 9.54
CA ILE A 87 -6.38 8.39 10.48
C ILE A 87 -6.98 9.78 10.28
N ALA A 88 -7.16 10.50 11.38
CA ALA A 88 -7.53 11.91 11.44
C ALA A 88 -6.65 12.63 12.48
N ASP A 89 -6.70 13.97 12.53
CA ASP A 89 -5.86 14.74 13.47
C ASP A 89 -6.16 14.40 14.93
N GLU A 90 -7.45 14.26 15.26
CA GLU A 90 -7.89 13.99 16.64
C GLU A 90 -7.96 12.49 16.97
N GLY A 91 -7.80 11.61 15.94
CA GLY A 91 -7.90 10.18 16.15
C GLY A 91 -8.06 9.35 14.90
N VAL A 92 -9.17 8.64 14.79
CA VAL A 92 -9.57 7.83 13.63
C VAL A 92 -11.03 8.09 13.30
N GLU A 93 -11.35 8.10 12.01
CA GLU A 93 -12.69 8.33 11.49
C GLU A 93 -13.18 7.14 10.69
N ALA A 94 -14.46 6.76 10.89
CA ALA A 94 -15.12 5.66 10.20
C ALA A 94 -16.05 6.17 9.11
N PHE A 95 -16.06 5.48 7.97
CA PHE A 95 -16.93 5.75 6.84
C PHE A 95 -17.61 4.48 6.36
N LYS A 96 -18.89 4.60 5.99
CA LYS A 96 -19.58 3.58 5.24
C LYS A 96 -19.27 3.73 3.76
N ILE A 97 -18.91 2.64 3.10
CA ILE A 97 -18.69 2.61 1.66
C ILE A 97 -20.04 2.36 0.98
N LEU A 98 -20.45 3.28 0.12
CA LEU A 98 -21.68 3.19 -0.65
C LEU A 98 -21.48 2.29 -1.89
N LYS A 99 -22.56 1.88 -2.56
CA LYS A 99 -22.52 0.98 -3.72
C LYS A 99 -21.70 1.51 -4.90
N ASP A 100 -21.66 2.83 -5.07
CA ASP A 100 -20.86 3.50 -6.09
C ASP A 100 -19.42 3.79 -5.62
N GLY A 101 -19.07 3.42 -4.38
CA GLY A 101 -17.77 3.67 -3.77
C GLY A 101 -17.64 5.05 -3.12
N ASP A 102 -18.71 5.83 -3.01
CA ASP A 102 -18.69 7.05 -2.20
C ASP A 102 -18.62 6.73 -0.72
N LEU A 103 -18.13 7.69 0.08
CA LEU A 103 -17.97 7.56 1.52
C LEU A 103 -19.01 8.40 2.26
N GLU A 104 -19.69 7.77 3.21
CA GLU A 104 -20.61 8.40 4.15
C GLU A 104 -20.01 8.34 5.57
N PRO A 105 -19.75 9.49 6.23
CA PRO A 105 -19.18 9.50 7.59
C PRO A 105 -20.08 8.77 8.60
N ILE A 106 -19.46 8.01 9.51
CA ILE A 106 -20.16 7.33 10.62
C ILE A 106 -19.85 8.03 11.93
N ASN A 107 -18.58 7.99 12.38
CA ASN A 107 -18.13 8.66 13.58
C ASN A 107 -16.61 8.84 13.58
N GLU A 108 -16.16 9.71 14.49
CA GLU A 108 -14.74 9.90 14.83
C GLU A 108 -14.51 9.48 16.27
N GLN A 109 -13.32 8.94 16.58
CA GLN A 109 -12.95 8.52 17.94
C GLN A 109 -11.50 8.84 18.25
N TRP A 110 -11.25 9.40 19.43
CA TRP A 110 -9.91 9.67 19.92
C TRP A 110 -9.15 8.36 20.24
N ILE A 111 -7.88 8.29 19.87
CA ILE A 111 -7.05 7.09 20.03
C ILE A 111 -6.28 7.03 21.35
N GLY A 112 -6.45 8.02 22.23
CA GLY A 112 -5.84 8.04 23.55
C GLY A 112 -4.40 8.56 23.61
N GLY A 113 -3.91 9.25 22.57
CA GLY A 113 -2.57 9.78 22.47
C GLY A 113 -2.43 10.81 21.36
N MET A 114 -1.22 10.98 20.83
CA MET A 114 -0.94 11.82 19.68
C MET A 114 -1.51 11.18 18.40
N ARG A 115 -1.61 11.94 17.30
CA ARG A 115 -2.12 11.48 16.02
C ARG A 115 -1.45 10.18 15.58
N GLY A 116 -2.26 9.23 15.11
CA GLY A 116 -1.81 7.99 14.50
C GLY A 116 -1.14 8.22 13.13
N CYS A 117 -0.44 7.19 12.65
CA CYS A 117 0.20 7.21 11.34
C CYS A 117 -0.07 5.95 10.50
N TYR A 118 -0.64 4.93 11.11
CA TYR A 118 -0.99 3.68 10.46
C TYR A 118 -2.23 3.07 11.09
N VAL A 119 -3.10 2.47 10.27
CA VAL A 119 -4.35 1.83 10.71
C VAL A 119 -4.51 0.44 10.10
N GLU A 120 -4.97 -0.51 10.92
CA GLU A 120 -5.24 -1.90 10.53
C GLU A 120 -6.55 -2.36 11.13
N VAL A 121 -7.29 -3.27 10.47
CA VAL A 121 -8.54 -3.85 10.95
C VAL A 121 -8.49 -5.36 10.86
N ASP A 122 -9.06 -6.06 11.86
CA ASP A 122 -9.16 -7.51 11.81
C ASP A 122 -10.18 -8.01 10.77
N ASP A 123 -10.02 -9.25 10.32
CA ASP A 123 -10.83 -9.82 9.24
C ASP A 123 -12.34 -9.90 9.58
N GLU A 124 -12.71 -9.94 10.86
CA GLU A 124 -14.09 -9.99 11.33
C GLU A 124 -14.66 -8.60 11.67
N ASN A 125 -13.86 -7.53 11.49
CA ASN A 125 -14.25 -6.14 11.79
C ASN A 125 -14.69 -5.93 13.24
N ARG A 126 -13.98 -6.54 14.21
CA ARG A 126 -14.23 -6.41 15.65
C ARG A 126 -13.35 -5.37 16.31
N TYR A 127 -12.12 -5.20 15.77
CA TYR A 127 -11.13 -4.30 16.33
C TYR A 127 -10.36 -3.53 15.27
N LEU A 128 -10.10 -2.28 15.59
CA LEU A 128 -9.21 -1.40 14.85
C LEU A 128 -7.90 -1.25 15.63
N PHE A 129 -6.77 -1.32 14.93
CA PHE A 129 -5.43 -1.16 15.50
C PHE A 129 -4.79 0.08 14.90
N VAL A 130 -4.19 0.92 15.75
CA VAL A 130 -3.55 2.17 15.32
C VAL A 130 -2.12 2.22 15.82
N GLY A 131 -1.19 2.54 14.92
CA GLY A 131 0.21 2.85 15.21
C GLY A 131 0.40 4.36 15.36
N GLY A 132 1.13 4.78 16.39
CA GLY A 132 1.47 6.19 16.66
C GLY A 132 2.97 6.43 16.54
N HIS A 133 3.37 7.17 15.50
CA HIS A 133 4.78 7.54 15.30
C HIS A 133 5.28 8.49 16.40
N HIS A 134 4.48 9.48 16.79
CA HIS A 134 4.94 10.58 17.63
C HIS A 134 5.15 10.21 19.10
N ASP A 135 4.41 9.24 19.60
CA ASP A 135 4.42 8.81 21.00
C ASP A 135 4.74 7.31 21.20
N GLY A 136 5.07 6.61 20.11
CA GLY A 136 5.41 5.19 20.16
C GLY A 136 4.26 4.30 20.65
N ARG A 137 3.02 4.65 20.31
CA ARG A 137 1.82 4.00 20.82
C ARG A 137 1.25 2.97 19.86
N VAL A 138 0.73 1.88 20.44
CA VAL A 138 -0.19 0.94 19.78
C VAL A 138 -1.54 1.04 20.49
N THR A 139 -2.60 1.37 19.76
CA THR A 139 -3.98 1.43 20.27
C THR A 139 -4.82 0.35 19.63
N MET A 140 -5.61 -0.36 20.42
CA MET A 140 -6.64 -1.32 19.98
C MET A 140 -8.01 -0.75 20.38
N MET A 141 -8.93 -0.63 19.42
CA MET A 141 -10.26 -0.04 19.62
C MET A 141 -11.34 -1.03 19.21
N HIS A 142 -12.46 -1.02 19.91
CA HIS A 142 -13.64 -1.80 19.50
C HIS A 142 -14.25 -1.25 18.22
N LEU A 143 -14.79 -2.15 17.39
CA LEU A 143 -15.65 -1.81 16.27
C LEU A 143 -17.04 -2.40 16.51
N ASN A 144 -18.06 -1.61 16.20
CA ASN A 144 -19.45 -2.03 16.31
C ASN A 144 -19.95 -2.67 14.99
N GLU A 145 -21.06 -3.38 15.04
CA GLU A 145 -21.64 -4.06 13.86
C GLU A 145 -22.03 -3.08 12.73
N ASP A 146 -22.37 -1.84 13.06
CA ASP A 146 -22.69 -0.76 12.10
C ASP A 146 -21.45 -0.11 11.50
N GLY A 147 -20.25 -0.54 11.90
CA GLY A 147 -18.96 -0.04 11.46
C GLY A 147 -18.46 1.17 12.24
N SER A 148 -19.20 1.66 13.23
CA SER A 148 -18.72 2.74 14.08
C SER A 148 -17.58 2.29 14.99
N ILE A 149 -16.66 3.22 15.28
CA ILE A 149 -15.54 3.00 16.18
C ILE A 149 -16.04 3.22 17.61
N GLY A 150 -15.82 2.21 18.46
CA GLY A 150 -16.15 2.24 19.88
C GLY A 150 -14.98 2.69 20.76
N ASP A 151 -15.05 2.32 22.04
CA ASP A 151 -14.05 2.69 23.03
C ASP A 151 -12.69 2.00 22.81
N ILE A 152 -11.65 2.58 23.41
CA ILE A 152 -10.32 1.97 23.45
C ILE A 152 -10.38 0.69 24.29
N ALA A 153 -10.05 -0.45 23.66
CA ALA A 153 -9.94 -1.74 24.34
C ALA A 153 -8.60 -1.87 25.08
N ASP A 154 -7.51 -1.47 24.40
CA ASP A 154 -6.16 -1.47 24.96
C ASP A 154 -5.27 -0.39 24.35
N GLY A 155 -4.26 0.04 25.11
CA GLY A 155 -3.28 1.03 24.65
C GLY A 155 -1.93 0.81 25.29
N ILE A 156 -0.90 0.62 24.45
CA ILE A 156 0.46 0.32 24.88
C ILE A 156 1.42 1.39 24.36
N PHE A 157 2.11 2.07 25.26
CA PHE A 157 3.25 2.91 24.88
C PHE A 157 4.52 2.07 24.88
N HIS A 158 5.21 2.05 23.76
CA HIS A 158 6.54 1.46 23.70
C HIS A 158 7.49 2.27 24.60
N LYS A 159 8.37 1.56 25.29
CA LYS A 159 9.37 2.16 26.19
C LYS A 159 10.76 1.69 25.78
N GLY A 160 11.74 2.54 26.00
CA GLY A 160 13.13 2.25 25.73
C GLY A 160 13.82 3.41 25.01
N MET A 161 15.09 3.23 24.75
CA MET A 161 15.89 4.13 23.92
C MET A 161 16.40 3.36 22.71
N GLY A 162 16.41 3.99 21.56
CA GLY A 162 17.03 3.45 20.35
C GLY A 162 18.50 3.17 20.57
N ARG A 163 19.05 2.23 19.80
CA ARG A 163 20.45 1.82 19.90
C ARG A 163 21.40 2.77 19.18
N SER A 164 20.87 3.68 18.37
CA SER A 164 21.62 4.71 17.69
C SER A 164 21.37 6.08 18.31
N ILE A 165 22.42 6.87 18.43
CA ILE A 165 22.35 8.31 18.77
C ILE A 165 22.36 9.19 17.53
N ALA A 166 22.52 8.61 16.35
CA ALA A 166 22.48 9.32 15.08
C ALA A 166 21.03 9.54 14.64
N GLN A 167 20.66 10.79 14.42
CA GLN A 167 19.37 11.22 13.90
C GLN A 167 18.16 10.95 14.83
N ARG A 168 17.04 10.53 14.26
CA ARG A 168 15.70 10.49 14.88
C ARG A 168 15.44 9.25 15.76
N ASN A 169 16.35 8.27 15.77
CA ASN A 169 16.10 6.92 16.27
C ASN A 169 16.58 6.71 17.70
N PHE A 170 16.15 7.55 18.61
CA PHE A 170 16.48 7.38 20.04
C PHE A 170 15.25 7.23 20.94
N ILE A 171 14.05 7.42 20.41
CA ILE A 171 12.77 7.21 21.11
C ILE A 171 11.86 6.27 20.30
N PRO A 172 10.88 5.63 20.92
CA PRO A 172 9.94 4.76 20.20
C PRO A 172 9.12 5.52 19.16
N HIS A 173 8.99 4.92 17.97
CA HIS A 173 8.17 5.39 16.86
C HIS A 173 7.48 4.21 16.21
N VAL A 174 6.19 3.99 16.44
CA VAL A 174 5.44 2.89 15.80
C VAL A 174 4.91 3.35 14.46
N ASP A 175 5.59 2.97 13.38
CA ASP A 175 5.28 3.39 12.00
C ASP A 175 4.28 2.48 11.28
N CYS A 176 4.16 1.23 11.72
CA CYS A 176 3.24 0.27 11.12
C CYS A 176 2.73 -0.71 12.18
N VAL A 177 1.45 -1.01 12.13
CA VAL A 177 0.83 -2.13 12.82
C VAL A 177 0.22 -3.07 11.79
N LYS A 178 0.50 -4.37 11.88
CA LYS A 178 -0.01 -5.34 10.90
C LYS A 178 -0.36 -6.65 11.57
N LEU A 179 -1.58 -7.12 11.37
CA LEU A 179 -1.98 -8.45 11.82
C LEU A 179 -1.27 -9.53 10.99
N THR A 180 -0.90 -10.62 11.68
CA THR A 180 -0.43 -11.82 11.00
C THR A 180 -1.54 -12.46 10.18
N PRO A 181 -1.23 -13.23 9.12
CA PRO A 181 -2.25 -13.83 8.25
C PRO A 181 -3.28 -14.71 8.96
N ASP A 182 -2.88 -15.31 10.08
CA ASP A 182 -3.73 -16.13 10.95
C ASP A 182 -4.53 -15.32 11.99
N GLN A 183 -4.40 -13.99 11.96
CA GLN A 183 -5.07 -13.05 12.86
C GLN A 183 -4.74 -13.22 14.35
N GLN A 184 -3.75 -14.06 14.71
CA GLN A 184 -3.44 -14.33 16.12
C GLN A 184 -2.54 -13.26 16.75
N PHE A 185 -1.73 -12.59 15.92
CA PHE A 185 -0.74 -11.64 16.42
C PHE A 185 -0.78 -10.32 15.67
N LEU A 186 -0.45 -9.26 16.39
CA LEU A 186 -0.20 -7.92 15.85
C LEU A 186 1.30 -7.65 15.86
N CYS A 187 1.87 -7.38 14.70
CA CYS A 187 3.23 -6.90 14.52
C CYS A 187 3.23 -5.37 14.62
N ALA A 188 3.87 -4.81 15.64
CA ALA A 188 4.07 -3.37 15.80
C ALA A 188 5.51 -3.01 15.44
N VAL A 189 5.69 -2.37 14.31
CA VAL A 189 6.99 -2.00 13.74
C VAL A 189 7.45 -0.70 14.35
N ASP A 190 8.48 -0.76 15.19
CA ASP A 190 9.05 0.38 15.92
C ASP A 190 10.34 0.84 15.23
N ASN A 191 10.21 1.88 14.44
CA ASN A 191 11.29 2.50 13.69
C ASN A 191 12.39 3.04 14.62
N GLY A 192 12.02 3.66 15.75
CA GLY A 192 12.95 4.29 16.67
C GLY A 192 13.74 3.29 17.53
N LEU A 193 13.22 2.08 17.72
CA LEU A 193 13.88 1.05 18.55
C LEU A 193 14.57 -0.04 17.72
N ASP A 194 14.53 0.01 16.39
CA ASP A 194 14.99 -1.07 15.48
C ASP A 194 14.36 -2.42 15.81
N GLN A 195 13.05 -2.45 16.08
CA GLN A 195 12.35 -3.65 16.54
C GLN A 195 10.97 -3.79 15.92
N ILE A 196 10.53 -5.03 15.78
CA ILE A 196 9.12 -5.35 15.57
C ILE A 196 8.65 -6.10 16.82
N LYS A 197 7.74 -5.51 17.59
CA LYS A 197 7.15 -6.15 18.75
C LYS A 197 5.94 -6.95 18.32
N ILE A 198 5.87 -8.20 18.74
CA ILE A 198 4.81 -9.13 18.38
C ILE A 198 3.89 -9.29 19.58
N TYR A 199 2.66 -8.86 19.41
CA TYR A 199 1.62 -8.97 20.46
C TYR A 199 0.62 -10.05 20.08
N ARG A 200 0.33 -10.96 21.02
CA ARG A 200 -0.86 -11.81 20.90
C ARG A 200 -2.08 -10.95 21.07
N VAL A 201 -3.04 -11.11 20.15
CA VAL A 201 -4.35 -10.44 20.23
C VAL A 201 -5.30 -11.34 21.02
N ASP A 202 -5.76 -10.86 22.15
CA ASP A 202 -6.81 -11.49 22.96
C ASP A 202 -8.15 -10.84 22.57
N TYR A 203 -8.83 -11.48 21.62
CA TYR A 203 -10.09 -10.98 21.05
C TYR A 203 -11.27 -11.06 22.02
N GLU A 204 -11.20 -11.92 23.05
CA GLU A 204 -12.26 -12.05 24.06
C GLU A 204 -12.22 -10.90 25.06
N PHE A 205 -11.02 -10.52 25.50
CA PHE A 205 -10.84 -9.48 26.51
C PHE A 205 -10.37 -8.14 25.93
N GLY A 206 -10.17 -8.04 24.61
CA GLY A 206 -9.69 -6.82 23.96
C GLY A 206 -8.30 -6.40 24.45
N LYS A 207 -7.33 -7.33 24.52
CA LYS A 207 -6.01 -7.08 25.09
C LYS A 207 -4.87 -7.49 24.17
N LEU A 208 -3.79 -6.74 24.23
CA LEU A 208 -2.53 -7.02 23.56
C LEU A 208 -1.49 -7.51 24.55
N ARG A 209 -0.91 -8.69 24.31
CA ARG A 209 0.12 -9.29 25.19
C ARG A 209 1.40 -9.48 24.40
N LEU A 210 2.47 -8.79 24.78
CA LEU A 210 3.80 -8.97 24.16
C LEU A 210 4.26 -10.43 24.32
N VAL A 211 4.57 -11.08 23.20
CA VAL A 211 5.01 -12.48 23.16
C VAL A 211 6.38 -12.66 22.56
N ASP A 212 6.80 -11.75 21.66
CA ASP A 212 8.11 -11.82 21.01
C ASP A 212 8.58 -10.46 20.51
N ILE A 213 9.86 -10.35 20.16
CA ILE A 213 10.49 -9.17 19.57
C ILE A 213 11.46 -9.62 18.47
N VAL A 214 11.11 -9.31 17.21
CA VAL A 214 12.05 -9.42 16.09
C VAL A 214 12.95 -8.18 16.09
N ARG A 215 14.26 -8.39 16.18
CA ARG A 215 15.25 -7.29 16.23
C ARG A 215 15.87 -7.08 14.86
N GLY A 216 15.71 -5.88 14.35
CA GLY A 216 16.41 -5.42 13.15
C GLY A 216 17.90 -5.15 13.41
N PRO A 217 18.70 -4.94 12.36
CA PRO A 217 20.04 -4.39 12.50
C PRO A 217 20.05 -3.04 13.23
N ILE A 218 21.20 -2.62 13.77
CA ILE A 218 21.34 -1.31 14.40
C ILE A 218 21.23 -0.23 13.34
N GLU A 219 20.53 0.86 13.65
CA GLU A 219 20.29 2.01 12.73
C GLU A 219 19.53 1.61 11.45
N SER A 220 18.70 0.58 11.52
CA SER A 220 17.98 0.08 10.37
C SER A 220 16.66 0.82 10.10
N ALA A 221 16.02 1.32 11.16
CA ALA A 221 14.71 1.94 11.12
C ALA A 221 13.68 1.08 10.35
N PRO A 222 13.19 -0.03 10.94
CA PRO A 222 12.13 -0.82 10.33
C PRO A 222 10.89 0.06 10.14
N ARG A 223 10.34 0.06 8.92
CA ARG A 223 9.25 0.95 8.54
C ARG A 223 7.92 0.26 8.39
N MET A 224 7.91 -0.91 7.77
CA MET A 224 6.69 -1.70 7.58
C MET A 224 6.98 -3.18 7.41
N ILE A 225 5.94 -3.97 7.64
CA ILE A 225 5.93 -5.40 7.40
C ILE A 225 4.79 -5.76 6.45
N ARG A 226 5.04 -6.70 5.52
CA ARG A 226 4.03 -7.32 4.66
C ARG A 226 4.19 -8.83 4.73
N PHE A 227 3.09 -9.54 4.49
CA PHE A 227 3.09 -11.00 4.42
C PHE A 227 2.84 -11.49 3.00
N SER A 228 3.40 -12.65 2.67
CA SER A 228 3.05 -13.36 1.44
C SER A 228 1.57 -13.76 1.44
N ARG A 229 0.99 -13.97 0.27
CA ARG A 229 -0.44 -14.30 0.15
C ARG A 229 -0.81 -15.66 0.74
N ASP A 230 0.14 -16.59 0.80
CA ASP A 230 -0.01 -17.89 1.47
C ASP A 230 0.23 -17.84 2.98
N GLY A 231 0.62 -16.68 3.52
CA GLY A 231 0.83 -16.44 4.94
C GLY A 231 2.09 -17.06 5.53
N LYS A 232 3.00 -17.62 4.72
CA LYS A 232 4.17 -18.34 5.20
C LYS A 232 5.44 -17.51 5.27
N HIS A 233 5.44 -16.34 4.66
CA HIS A 233 6.61 -15.47 4.60
C HIS A 233 6.25 -14.06 5.02
N ALA A 234 7.20 -13.38 5.67
CA ALA A 234 7.11 -11.97 6.02
C ALA A 234 8.25 -11.19 5.37
N TYR A 235 7.95 -9.97 4.94
CA TYR A 235 8.87 -9.02 4.34
C TYR A 235 8.94 -7.79 5.23
N ILE A 236 10.11 -7.48 5.77
CA ILE A 236 10.33 -6.31 6.63
C ILE A 236 11.18 -5.31 5.86
N LEU A 237 10.65 -4.09 5.68
CA LEU A 237 11.33 -2.98 5.04
C LEU A 237 12.07 -2.16 6.07
N TYR A 238 13.36 -1.91 5.83
CA TYR A 238 14.22 -1.06 6.65
C TYR A 238 14.54 0.24 5.92
N GLU A 239 14.03 1.34 6.45
CA GLU A 239 14.09 2.67 5.83
C GLU A 239 15.53 3.16 5.63
N LEU A 240 16.34 3.15 6.69
CA LEU A 240 17.70 3.73 6.66
C LEU A 240 18.73 2.81 6.00
N LEU A 241 18.54 1.50 6.05
CA LEU A 241 19.44 0.56 5.38
C LEU A 241 19.05 0.30 3.92
N ASN A 242 17.92 0.81 3.47
CA ASN A 242 17.42 0.59 2.11
C ASN A 242 17.43 -0.89 1.72
N GLN A 243 16.86 -1.73 2.57
CA GLN A 243 16.82 -3.17 2.36
C GLN A 243 15.51 -3.79 2.82
N ILE A 244 15.23 -4.97 2.27
CA ILE A 244 14.14 -5.83 2.69
C ILE A 244 14.75 -7.12 3.24
N GLU A 245 14.33 -7.51 4.43
CA GLU A 245 14.61 -8.84 4.97
C GLU A 245 13.41 -9.75 4.79
N VAL A 246 13.67 -10.97 4.33
CA VAL A 246 12.68 -12.02 4.13
C VAL A 246 12.76 -13.01 5.28
N TYR A 247 11.61 -13.35 5.85
CA TYR A 247 11.47 -14.30 6.95
C TYR A 247 10.52 -15.42 6.58
N ASN A 248 10.82 -16.64 6.96
CA ASN A 248 9.81 -17.68 7.13
C ASN A 248 8.96 -17.32 8.35
N TYR A 249 7.65 -17.46 8.22
CA TYR A 249 6.70 -17.26 9.31
C TYR A 249 5.88 -18.53 9.54
N GLU A 250 5.85 -18.97 10.79
CA GLU A 250 4.97 -20.06 11.25
C GLU A 250 4.52 -19.84 12.70
N VAL A 251 3.45 -20.49 13.08
CA VAL A 251 3.04 -20.59 14.49
C VAL A 251 3.31 -22.00 14.98
N LYS A 252 4.17 -22.11 16.00
CA LYS A 252 4.54 -23.38 16.59
C LYS A 252 4.30 -23.37 18.11
N ASN A 253 3.54 -24.35 18.58
CA ASN A 253 3.14 -24.43 20.00
C ASN A 253 2.49 -23.13 20.50
N GLY A 254 1.71 -22.47 19.64
CA GLY A 254 1.04 -21.20 19.94
C GLY A 254 1.97 -19.99 19.97
N SER A 255 3.23 -20.08 19.58
CA SER A 255 4.16 -18.94 19.49
C SER A 255 4.50 -18.60 18.05
N PRO A 256 4.59 -17.30 17.70
CA PRO A 256 5.01 -16.88 16.38
C PRO A 256 6.51 -17.11 16.22
N ILE A 257 6.93 -17.62 15.08
CA ILE A 257 8.34 -17.82 14.73
C ILE A 257 8.64 -17.06 13.46
N PHE A 258 9.67 -16.22 13.52
CA PHE A 258 10.23 -15.48 12.39
C PHE A 258 11.68 -15.91 12.18
N GLU A 259 11.96 -16.64 11.11
CA GLU A 259 13.29 -17.10 10.74
C GLU A 259 13.78 -16.36 9.50
N LYS A 260 14.83 -15.54 9.65
CA LYS A 260 15.39 -14.78 8.52
C LYS A 260 16.07 -15.71 7.52
N VAL A 261 15.68 -15.58 6.24
CA VAL A 261 16.19 -16.40 5.14
C VAL A 261 16.93 -15.59 4.07
N GLN A 262 16.65 -14.29 3.94
CA GLN A 262 17.28 -13.47 2.89
C GLN A 262 17.33 -11.99 3.30
N THR A 263 18.28 -11.25 2.74
CA THR A 263 18.33 -9.80 2.72
C THR A 263 18.57 -9.34 1.28
N VAL A 264 17.77 -8.36 0.77
CA VAL A 264 17.94 -7.74 -0.54
C VAL A 264 17.99 -6.24 -0.40
N THR A 265 18.76 -5.56 -1.27
CA THR A 265 18.82 -4.09 -1.30
C THR A 265 17.71 -3.52 -2.16
N THR A 266 17.11 -2.40 -1.76
CA THR A 266 16.13 -1.66 -2.58
C THR A 266 16.79 -0.65 -3.51
N MET A 267 18.10 -0.46 -3.40
CA MET A 267 18.91 0.49 -4.14
C MET A 267 19.30 -0.03 -5.53
N GLY A 268 19.41 0.88 -6.46
CA GLY A 268 20.00 0.61 -7.77
C GLY A 268 21.53 0.61 -7.73
N PRO A 269 22.21 0.04 -8.74
CA PRO A 269 23.67 -0.13 -8.73
C PRO A 269 24.50 1.18 -8.69
N LYS A 270 23.86 2.33 -8.94
CA LYS A 270 24.49 3.65 -8.98
C LYS A 270 23.86 4.64 -8.00
N ASP A 271 23.05 4.15 -7.07
CA ASP A 271 22.45 4.99 -6.05
C ASP A 271 23.48 5.29 -4.97
N ASP A 272 23.34 6.47 -4.39
CA ASP A 272 24.12 6.89 -3.23
C ASP A 272 23.38 6.57 -1.92
N ASP A 273 24.02 6.85 -0.80
CA ASP A 273 23.50 6.53 0.53
C ASP A 273 22.37 7.47 1.00
N ILE A 274 22.07 8.55 0.25
CA ILE A 274 21.00 9.49 0.61
C ILE A 274 19.67 8.99 0.06
N CYS A 275 19.15 8.00 0.70
CA CYS A 275 17.89 7.35 0.30
C CYS A 275 17.16 6.83 1.54
N ALA A 276 15.84 6.74 1.43
CA ALA A 276 14.97 6.13 2.42
C ALA A 276 13.97 5.21 1.73
N ALA A 277 14.05 3.92 1.98
CA ALA A 277 13.03 2.98 1.52
C ALA A 277 11.69 3.31 2.21
N SER A 278 10.63 3.55 1.44
CA SER A 278 9.42 4.20 1.95
C SER A 278 8.18 3.34 1.90
N GLY A 279 7.73 2.92 0.73
CA GLY A 279 6.53 2.13 0.54
C GLY A 279 6.86 0.71 0.09
N MET A 280 6.05 -0.27 0.50
CA MET A 280 6.20 -1.66 0.07
C MET A 280 4.83 -2.32 -0.08
N GLU A 281 4.61 -2.99 -1.21
CA GLU A 281 3.36 -3.66 -1.52
C GLU A 281 3.59 -5.03 -2.18
N VAL A 282 2.79 -6.03 -1.79
CA VAL A 282 2.77 -7.37 -2.42
C VAL A 282 1.62 -7.45 -3.39
N SER A 283 1.88 -7.84 -4.63
CA SER A 283 0.86 -7.96 -5.67
C SER A 283 -0.28 -8.90 -5.27
N LYS A 284 -1.45 -8.72 -5.88
CA LYS A 284 -2.65 -9.51 -5.58
C LYS A 284 -2.43 -11.01 -5.82
N SER A 285 -1.68 -11.36 -6.86
CA SER A 285 -1.33 -12.75 -7.16
C SER A 285 -0.30 -13.35 -6.19
N GLY A 286 0.39 -12.52 -5.41
CA GLY A 286 1.52 -12.93 -4.56
C GLY A 286 2.82 -13.18 -5.32
N LYS A 287 2.88 -12.87 -6.62
CA LYS A 287 4.07 -13.11 -7.44
C LYS A 287 5.13 -12.03 -7.33
N TYR A 288 4.73 -10.80 -7.02
CA TYR A 288 5.63 -9.66 -7.05
C TYR A 288 5.54 -8.85 -5.77
N LEU A 289 6.68 -8.30 -5.39
CA LEU A 289 6.80 -7.31 -4.33
C LEU A 289 7.44 -6.05 -4.91
N TYR A 290 6.84 -4.90 -4.63
CA TYR A 290 7.32 -3.59 -5.05
C TYR A 290 7.75 -2.79 -3.85
N CYS A 291 8.83 -2.02 -4.00
CA CYS A 291 9.27 -1.06 -2.99
C CYS A 291 9.61 0.28 -3.64
N SER A 292 9.18 1.39 -3.02
CA SER A 292 9.57 2.74 -3.41
C SER A 292 10.69 3.26 -2.53
N ASN A 293 11.57 4.09 -3.10
CA ASN A 293 12.68 4.74 -2.43
C ASN A 293 12.56 6.24 -2.60
N SER A 294 12.39 6.96 -1.49
CA SER A 294 12.44 8.42 -1.42
C SER A 294 13.90 8.90 -1.40
N GLY A 295 14.14 10.08 -1.93
CA GLY A 295 15.51 10.61 -2.11
C GLY A 295 16.05 10.29 -3.49
N VAL A 296 16.37 9.02 -3.76
CA VAL A 296 16.77 8.61 -5.12
C VAL A 296 15.59 8.50 -6.09
N ASN A 297 14.37 8.62 -5.62
CA ASN A 297 13.13 8.64 -6.39
C ASN A 297 13.04 7.44 -7.34
N SER A 298 12.88 6.25 -6.78
CA SER A 298 12.85 5.01 -7.56
C SER A 298 11.84 3.99 -7.05
N VAL A 299 11.55 3.01 -7.88
CA VAL A 299 10.79 1.81 -7.55
C VAL A 299 11.61 0.59 -7.97
N VAL A 300 11.71 -0.38 -7.08
CA VAL A 300 12.25 -1.71 -7.37
C VAL A 300 11.12 -2.74 -7.29
N CYS A 301 11.13 -3.68 -8.24
CA CYS A 301 10.23 -4.82 -8.27
C CYS A 301 11.02 -6.11 -8.12
N TYR A 302 10.51 -7.00 -7.28
CA TYR A 302 11.01 -8.36 -7.09
C TYR A 302 9.96 -9.37 -7.48
N GLU A 303 10.39 -10.49 -8.06
CA GLU A 303 9.61 -11.71 -8.15
C GLU A 303 9.76 -12.49 -6.84
N ILE A 304 8.63 -12.98 -6.33
CA ILE A 304 8.57 -13.80 -5.13
C ILE A 304 8.57 -15.28 -5.55
N ASP A 305 9.55 -16.04 -5.10
CA ASP A 305 9.52 -17.50 -5.27
C ASP A 305 8.39 -18.09 -4.42
N ALA A 306 7.46 -18.78 -5.06
CA ALA A 306 6.24 -19.27 -4.42
C ALA A 306 6.47 -20.35 -3.35
N LYS A 307 7.66 -20.97 -3.29
CA LYS A 307 7.98 -22.02 -2.32
C LYS A 307 8.78 -21.50 -1.13
N THR A 308 9.71 -20.62 -1.41
CA THR A 308 10.69 -20.14 -0.43
C THR A 308 10.44 -18.71 0.03
N GLY A 309 9.52 -17.98 -0.62
CA GLY A 309 9.28 -16.56 -0.37
C GLY A 309 10.44 -15.65 -0.77
N MET A 310 11.54 -16.19 -1.26
CA MET A 310 12.75 -15.43 -1.60
C MET A 310 12.49 -14.48 -2.77
N LEU A 311 13.19 -13.35 -2.73
CA LEU A 311 13.03 -12.24 -3.66
C LEU A 311 14.14 -12.25 -4.72
N THR A 312 13.74 -12.16 -6.00
CA THR A 312 14.65 -11.97 -7.13
C THR A 312 14.29 -10.68 -7.87
N GLN A 313 15.23 -9.75 -7.97
CA GLN A 313 14.97 -8.46 -8.63
C GLN A 313 14.56 -8.65 -10.09
N GLN A 314 13.43 -8.06 -10.46
CA GLN A 314 12.92 -8.02 -11.82
C GLN A 314 13.36 -6.76 -12.55
N PHE A 315 13.11 -5.59 -11.94
CA PHE A 315 13.55 -4.32 -12.49
C PHE A 315 13.76 -3.27 -11.39
N TYR A 316 14.45 -2.22 -11.78
CA TYR A 316 14.63 -0.99 -11.04
C TYR A 316 14.33 0.18 -11.97
N THR A 317 13.48 1.13 -11.54
CA THR A 317 13.03 2.26 -12.35
C THR A 317 13.13 3.56 -11.56
N ARG A 318 13.81 4.56 -12.10
CA ARG A 318 13.73 5.93 -11.59
C ARG A 318 12.34 6.50 -11.88
N VAL A 319 11.68 7.07 -10.88
CA VAL A 319 10.37 7.72 -11.06
C VAL A 319 10.56 9.17 -11.54
N CYS A 320 9.55 9.66 -12.26
CA CYS A 320 9.59 11.00 -12.86
C CYS A 320 9.13 12.12 -11.91
N SER A 321 8.96 11.79 -10.63
CA SER A 321 8.40 12.68 -9.59
C SER A 321 9.18 12.53 -8.29
N ASP A 322 9.00 13.47 -7.34
CA ASP A 322 9.81 13.52 -6.14
C ASP A 322 9.12 12.92 -4.91
N PHE A 323 9.91 12.18 -4.14
CA PHE A 323 9.53 11.57 -2.88
C PHE A 323 8.36 10.58 -3.02
N PRO A 324 8.55 9.44 -3.73
CA PRO A 324 7.55 8.38 -3.85
C PRO A 324 7.36 7.68 -2.50
N LYS A 325 6.48 8.24 -1.66
CA LYS A 325 6.25 7.82 -0.28
C LYS A 325 5.54 6.48 -0.19
N MET A 326 4.62 6.23 -1.12
CA MET A 326 3.88 4.98 -1.22
C MET A 326 3.66 4.63 -2.69
N LEU A 327 3.27 3.41 -2.96
CA LEU A 327 2.89 2.90 -4.27
C LEU A 327 1.67 1.98 -4.17
N ALA A 328 1.00 1.77 -5.28
CA ALA A 328 -0.02 0.73 -5.39
C ALA A 328 0.10 0.00 -6.74
N ILE A 329 -0.21 -1.29 -6.71
CA ILE A 329 -0.23 -2.13 -7.88
C ILE A 329 -1.68 -2.23 -8.37
N PHE A 330 -1.92 -1.98 -9.66
CA PHE A 330 -3.25 -2.12 -10.24
C PHE A 330 -3.73 -3.58 -10.20
N PRO A 331 -5.05 -3.80 -10.17
CA PRO A 331 -5.63 -5.16 -10.09
C PRO A 331 -5.22 -6.11 -11.21
N ASP A 332 -4.83 -5.59 -12.37
CA ASP A 332 -4.34 -6.35 -13.53
C ASP A 332 -2.86 -6.76 -13.41
N GLU A 333 -2.15 -6.20 -12.42
CA GLU A 333 -0.71 -6.35 -12.19
C GLU A 333 0.18 -5.95 -13.38
N LYS A 334 -0.40 -5.28 -14.39
CA LYS A 334 0.35 -4.73 -15.53
C LYS A 334 0.71 -3.27 -15.35
N HIS A 335 0.14 -2.65 -14.33
CA HIS A 335 0.35 -1.24 -14.01
C HIS A 335 0.61 -1.07 -12.51
N TYR A 336 1.35 -0.03 -12.17
CA TYR A 336 1.47 0.47 -10.81
C TYR A 336 1.50 2.00 -10.82
N LEU A 337 1.27 2.58 -9.65
CA LEU A 337 1.38 4.03 -9.44
C LEU A 337 2.28 4.34 -8.26
N THR A 338 2.79 5.57 -8.22
CA THR A 338 3.52 6.12 -7.07
C THR A 338 2.81 7.36 -6.55
N LEU A 339 2.74 7.47 -5.22
CA LEU A 339 2.27 8.66 -4.51
C LEU A 339 3.48 9.52 -4.16
N ASN A 340 3.65 10.64 -4.87
CA ASN A 340 4.85 11.45 -4.81
C ASN A 340 4.60 12.69 -3.94
N ASN A 341 4.97 12.58 -2.67
CA ASN A 341 4.58 13.53 -1.64
C ASN A 341 5.23 14.91 -1.79
N ALA A 342 6.47 14.99 -2.30
CA ALA A 342 7.15 16.28 -2.49
C ALA A 342 6.71 16.99 -3.78
N SER A 343 6.47 16.27 -4.87
CA SER A 343 5.99 16.84 -6.13
C SER A 343 4.47 17.02 -6.20
N ASN A 344 3.71 16.58 -5.19
CA ASN A 344 2.26 16.73 -5.13
C ASN A 344 1.56 16.09 -6.33
N ASP A 345 1.85 14.81 -6.60
CA ASP A 345 1.24 14.10 -7.72
C ASP A 345 1.19 12.57 -7.53
N ILE A 346 0.42 11.94 -8.42
CA ILE A 346 0.37 10.50 -8.60
C ILE A 346 0.86 10.21 -10.01
N ALA A 347 1.92 9.41 -10.15
CA ALA A 347 2.49 9.01 -11.43
C ALA A 347 2.18 7.54 -11.73
N PHE A 348 1.93 7.21 -13.01
CA PHE A 348 1.48 5.91 -13.47
C PHE A 348 2.52 5.24 -14.36
N TYR A 349 2.65 3.92 -14.24
CA TYR A 349 3.65 3.12 -14.93
C TYR A 349 3.05 1.83 -15.46
N ALA A 350 3.39 1.46 -16.70
CA ALA A 350 3.13 0.13 -17.25
C ALA A 350 4.34 -0.78 -17.03
N VAL A 351 4.10 -2.07 -16.81
CA VAL A 351 5.13 -3.06 -16.51
C VAL A 351 5.26 -4.07 -17.65
N ASN A 352 6.50 -4.34 -18.04
CA ASN A 352 6.85 -5.44 -18.93
C ASN A 352 7.73 -6.44 -18.16
N TYR A 353 7.11 -7.46 -17.58
CA TYR A 353 7.82 -8.50 -16.83
C TYR A 353 8.73 -9.37 -17.71
N LYS A 354 8.38 -9.55 -19.01
CA LYS A 354 9.18 -10.35 -19.93
C LYS A 354 10.54 -9.72 -20.17
N ASP A 355 10.53 -8.41 -20.42
CA ASP A 355 11.74 -7.65 -20.76
C ASP A 355 12.31 -6.91 -19.52
N LYS A 356 11.69 -7.12 -18.36
CA LYS A 356 12.14 -6.64 -17.02
C LYS A 356 12.34 -5.13 -16.93
N TYR A 357 11.32 -4.38 -17.31
CA TYR A 357 11.31 -2.91 -17.14
C TYR A 357 9.91 -2.39 -16.84
N SER A 358 9.83 -1.16 -16.38
CA SER A 358 8.59 -0.38 -16.36
C SER A 358 8.76 0.96 -17.05
N SER A 359 7.66 1.49 -17.57
CA SER A 359 7.65 2.73 -18.34
C SER A 359 6.58 3.68 -17.83
N TRP A 360 6.93 4.95 -17.73
CA TRP A 360 6.00 6.02 -17.38
C TRP A 360 4.88 6.15 -18.42
N GLN A 361 3.62 6.33 -17.93
CA GLN A 361 2.41 6.37 -18.76
C GLN A 361 1.94 7.79 -19.13
N GLY A 362 2.73 8.80 -18.94
CA GLY A 362 2.39 10.16 -19.32
C GLY A 362 2.10 11.09 -18.12
N ARG A 363 1.16 12.04 -18.27
CA ARG A 363 0.96 13.11 -17.29
C ARG A 363 0.48 12.59 -15.94
N PRO A 364 1.15 12.99 -14.84
CA PRO A 364 0.70 12.64 -13.50
C PRO A 364 -0.61 13.37 -13.15
N VAL A 365 -1.37 12.79 -12.21
CA VAL A 365 -2.53 13.44 -11.60
C VAL A 365 -2.07 14.27 -10.43
N ARG A 366 -2.48 15.55 -10.39
CA ARG A 366 -2.16 16.44 -9.28
C ARG A 366 -3.02 16.14 -8.07
N VAL A 367 -2.37 15.99 -6.93
CA VAL A 367 -2.98 15.87 -5.61
C VAL A 367 -1.94 16.29 -4.57
N ASP A 368 -2.29 17.19 -3.67
CA ASP A 368 -1.33 17.70 -2.69
C ASP A 368 -1.07 16.68 -1.59
N LYS A 369 0.22 16.45 -1.29
CA LYS A 369 0.72 15.60 -0.20
C LYS A 369 0.07 14.21 -0.13
N PRO A 370 0.02 13.43 -1.23
CA PRO A 370 -0.54 12.09 -1.20
C PRO A 370 0.33 11.19 -0.32
N ASN A 371 -0.32 10.37 0.52
CA ASN A 371 0.36 9.60 1.55
C ASN A 371 0.05 8.11 1.54
N CYS A 372 -1.20 7.74 1.34
CA CYS A 372 -1.68 6.37 1.29
C CYS A 372 -2.74 6.20 0.20
N ILE A 373 -2.97 4.94 -0.20
CA ILE A 373 -3.98 4.61 -1.20
C ILE A 373 -4.53 3.21 -0.97
N TYR A 374 -5.81 3.04 -1.23
CA TYR A 374 -6.47 1.74 -1.32
C TYR A 374 -7.31 1.65 -2.60
N ILE A 375 -7.07 0.61 -3.42
CA ILE A 375 -7.84 0.34 -4.64
C ILE A 375 -8.88 -0.74 -4.32
N LEU A 376 -10.16 -0.38 -4.40
CA LEU A 376 -11.30 -1.25 -4.08
C LEU A 376 -12.04 -1.66 -5.35
N LYS A 377 -12.30 -2.98 -5.48
CA LYS A 377 -13.26 -3.50 -6.45
C LYS A 377 -14.68 -3.30 -5.91
N LEU A 378 -15.52 -2.60 -6.65
CA LEU A 378 -16.93 -2.45 -6.31
C LEU A 378 -17.70 -3.75 -6.60
N GLU A 379 -18.70 -4.02 -5.77
CA GLU A 379 -19.66 -5.09 -6.03
C GLU A 379 -20.63 -4.68 -7.15
N ALA A 380 -20.96 -5.64 -8.02
CA ALA A 380 -21.83 -5.41 -9.17
C ALA A 380 -23.30 -5.21 -8.77
#